data_a2ee3b0baaeeae3f114f8c6788877b45
#
_entry.id   a2ee3b0baaeeae3f114f8c6788877b45
#
_cell.length_a   1.000
_cell.length_b   1.000
_cell.length_c   1.000
_cell.angle_alpha   90.00
_cell.angle_beta   90.00
_cell.angle_gamma   90.00
#
_symmetry.space_group_name_H-M   'P 1'
#
loop_
_entity.id
_entity.type
_entity.pdbx_description
1 polymer ?
#
loop_
_entity_poly.entity_id
_entity_poly.type
_entity_poly.pdbx_seq_one_letter_code
_entity_poly.pdbx_strand_id
1 'polypeptide(L)'
;TYMMINGSEESGIDVLRNKIKNFASTVSMDGKRKYVILDEADYLNAQSTQPALRGFIEEFSKNCGFILTCNFRNRIIEPLHSRCSTIEFRIPADQKPNLAMDFMTRCETILDEQNIKYDKKVIRTLISKFFPDWRRVLNELQRYSASGEIDAGILVNLSLIHISEPTRPYL
;
A
#
# COMPACT_ATOMS: atom_id res chain seq x y z
N THR A 1 -5.70 20.74 -1.26
CA THR A 1 -6.48 20.05 -2.33
C THR A 1 -5.60 19.02 -3.01
N TYR A 2 -6.08 17.79 -3.19
CA TYR A 2 -5.35 16.73 -3.89
C TYR A 2 -6.29 15.95 -4.84
N MET A 3 -5.69 15.31 -5.83
CA MET A 3 -6.30 14.34 -6.73
C MET A 3 -5.49 13.04 -6.63
N MET A 4 -6.18 11.91 -6.51
CA MET A 4 -5.56 10.59 -6.46
C MET A 4 -5.95 9.79 -7.70
N ILE A 5 -4.98 9.14 -8.30
CA ILE A 5 -5.13 8.28 -9.48
C ILE A 5 -4.42 6.97 -9.16
N ASN A 6 -5.09 5.85 -9.37
CA ASN A 6 -4.48 4.53 -9.23
C ASN A 6 -3.92 4.06 -10.59
N GLY A 7 -2.60 3.84 -10.66
CA GLY A 7 -1.91 3.43 -11.88
C GLY A 7 -2.28 2.03 -12.36
N SER A 8 -2.79 1.17 -11.49
CA SER A 8 -3.26 -0.17 -11.86
C SER A 8 -4.64 -0.18 -12.53
N GLU A 9 -5.47 0.82 -12.22
CA GLU A 9 -6.83 0.94 -12.77
C GLU A 9 -6.87 1.87 -13.99
N GLU A 10 -6.13 2.97 -13.94
CA GLU A 10 -6.14 4.03 -14.95
C GLU A 10 -4.74 4.21 -15.58
N SER A 11 -4.31 3.25 -16.39
CA SER A 11 -2.98 3.25 -17.01
C SER A 11 -2.90 3.98 -18.37
N GLY A 12 -4.04 4.38 -18.93
CA GLY A 12 -4.13 5.04 -20.24
C GLY A 12 -3.54 6.45 -20.24
N ILE A 13 -2.58 6.71 -21.15
CA ILE A 13 -1.87 8.00 -21.25
C ILE A 13 -2.80 9.19 -21.45
N ASP A 14 -3.84 9.05 -22.29
CA ASP A 14 -4.75 10.17 -22.61
C ASP A 14 -5.66 10.52 -21.44
N VAL A 15 -6.13 9.51 -20.70
CA VAL A 15 -6.94 9.73 -19.49
C VAL A 15 -6.12 10.46 -18.44
N LEU A 16 -4.91 9.98 -18.18
CA LEU A 16 -3.98 10.60 -17.23
C LEU A 16 -3.62 12.03 -17.64
N ARG A 17 -3.31 12.23 -18.93
CA ARG A 17 -2.97 13.55 -19.47
C ARG A 17 -4.09 14.55 -19.22
N ASN A 18 -5.31 14.20 -19.59
CA ASN A 18 -6.46 15.10 -19.45
C ASN A 18 -6.78 15.39 -17.98
N LYS A 19 -6.82 14.37 -17.12
CA LYS A 19 -7.09 14.53 -15.69
C LYS A 19 -6.01 15.39 -15.01
N ILE A 20 -4.75 15.06 -15.20
CA ILE A 20 -3.62 15.80 -14.59
C ILE A 20 -3.61 17.24 -15.09
N LYS A 21 -3.71 17.44 -16.41
CA LYS A 21 -3.67 18.78 -17.00
C LYS A 21 -4.81 19.66 -16.48
N ASN A 22 -6.04 19.16 -16.49
CA ASN A 22 -7.20 19.90 -16.01
C ASN A 22 -7.07 20.24 -14.51
N PHE A 23 -6.57 19.33 -13.71
CA PHE A 23 -6.39 19.57 -12.28
C PHE A 23 -5.21 20.52 -12.02
N ALA A 24 -4.05 20.29 -12.63
CA ALA A 24 -2.81 21.02 -12.32
C ALA A 24 -2.77 22.44 -12.93
N SER A 25 -3.48 22.69 -14.04
CA SER A 25 -3.53 24.02 -14.68
C SER A 25 -4.39 25.03 -13.91
N THR A 26 -5.32 24.59 -13.07
CA THR A 26 -6.16 25.49 -12.26
C THR A 26 -5.49 25.84 -10.94
N VAL A 27 -5.73 27.04 -10.45
CA VAL A 27 -5.26 27.48 -9.11
C VAL A 27 -6.24 26.99 -8.04
N SER A 28 -5.73 26.64 -6.85
CA SER A 28 -6.60 26.30 -5.73
C SER A 28 -7.29 27.55 -5.18
N MET A 29 -8.59 27.47 -4.88
CA MET A 29 -9.36 28.61 -4.38
C MET A 29 -8.91 29.07 -2.99
N ASP A 30 -8.30 28.15 -2.21
CA ASP A 30 -7.77 28.40 -0.87
C ASP A 30 -6.29 28.84 -0.88
N GLY A 31 -5.71 29.09 -2.06
CA GLY A 31 -4.32 29.50 -2.24
C GLY A 31 -3.27 28.44 -1.87
N LYS A 32 -3.70 27.24 -1.45
CA LYS A 32 -2.80 26.15 -1.06
C LYS A 32 -2.30 25.38 -2.29
N ARG A 33 -1.09 24.85 -2.18
CA ARG A 33 -0.52 24.00 -3.21
C ARG A 33 -1.38 22.74 -3.43
N LYS A 34 -1.57 22.38 -4.68
CA LYS A 34 -2.25 21.14 -5.09
C LYS A 34 -1.27 19.97 -5.12
N TYR A 35 -1.80 18.76 -5.02
CA TYR A 35 -1.01 17.52 -5.13
C TYR A 35 -1.72 16.52 -6.02
N VAL A 36 -0.98 15.93 -6.97
CA VAL A 36 -1.39 14.73 -7.70
C VAL A 36 -0.71 13.55 -7.05
N ILE A 37 -1.49 12.60 -6.57
CA ILE A 37 -1.02 11.35 -5.97
C ILE A 37 -1.25 10.25 -6.99
N LEU A 38 -0.17 9.62 -7.44
CA LEU A 38 -0.17 8.47 -8.35
C LEU A 38 0.13 7.22 -7.53
N ASP A 39 -0.92 6.54 -7.13
CA ASP A 39 -0.80 5.29 -6.38
C ASP A 39 -0.48 4.14 -7.32
N GLU A 40 0.35 3.19 -6.89
CA GLU A 40 0.81 2.07 -7.71
C GLU A 40 1.43 2.51 -9.05
N ALA A 41 2.27 3.55 -9.04
CA ALA A 41 2.87 4.13 -10.24
C ALA A 41 3.76 3.16 -11.03
N ASP A 42 4.20 2.07 -10.42
CA ASP A 42 4.96 0.99 -11.06
C ASP A 42 4.11 0.11 -12.02
N TYR A 43 2.79 0.28 -12.04
CA TYR A 43 1.91 -0.30 -13.07
C TYR A 43 1.75 0.59 -14.30
N LEU A 44 2.15 1.85 -14.24
CA LEU A 44 2.10 2.76 -15.38
C LEU A 44 3.10 2.33 -16.46
N ASN A 45 2.67 2.41 -17.73
CA ASN A 45 3.51 2.01 -18.86
C ASN A 45 4.80 2.83 -18.92
N ALA A 46 5.95 2.13 -18.84
CA ALA A 46 7.28 2.73 -18.81
C ALA A 46 7.70 3.40 -20.12
N GLN A 47 7.08 3.02 -21.26
CA GLN A 47 7.42 3.54 -22.58
C GLN A 47 6.54 4.72 -23.01
N SER A 48 5.37 4.89 -22.41
CA SER A 48 4.41 5.93 -22.81
C SER A 48 4.01 6.84 -21.65
N THR A 49 3.41 6.28 -20.60
CA THR A 49 2.80 7.07 -19.53
C THR A 49 3.83 7.69 -18.59
N GLN A 50 4.84 6.94 -18.18
CA GLN A 50 5.88 7.46 -17.29
C GLN A 50 6.73 8.59 -17.94
N PRO A 51 7.13 8.51 -19.23
CA PRO A 51 7.76 9.64 -19.91
C PRO A 51 6.87 10.89 -19.99
N ALA A 52 5.56 10.72 -20.19
CA ALA A 52 4.63 11.85 -20.17
C ALA A 52 4.54 12.53 -18.79
N LEU A 53 4.55 11.73 -17.70
CA LEU A 53 4.59 12.26 -16.34
C LEU A 53 5.82 13.12 -16.07
N ARG A 54 6.97 12.79 -16.64
CA ARG A 54 8.16 13.64 -16.57
C ARG A 54 7.84 15.06 -17.06
N GLY A 55 7.17 15.16 -18.20
CA GLY A 55 6.76 16.46 -18.75
C GLY A 55 5.79 17.21 -17.84
N PHE A 56 4.81 16.50 -17.26
CA PHE A 56 3.84 17.12 -16.34
C PHE A 56 4.48 17.62 -15.05
N ILE A 57 5.43 16.88 -14.49
CA ILE A 57 6.16 17.30 -13.29
C ILE A 57 6.92 18.60 -13.59
N GLU A 58 7.58 18.73 -14.74
CA GLU A 58 8.28 19.93 -15.14
C GLU A 58 7.31 21.10 -15.40
N GLU A 59 6.26 20.87 -16.17
CA GLU A 59 5.30 21.89 -16.60
C GLU A 59 4.53 22.49 -15.42
N PHE A 60 4.09 21.63 -14.47
CA PHE A 60 3.19 22.04 -13.38
C PHE A 60 3.87 22.19 -12.02
N SER A 61 5.19 22.07 -11.92
CA SER A 61 5.94 22.10 -10.66
C SER A 61 5.68 23.32 -9.77
N LYS A 62 5.35 24.46 -10.36
CA LYS A 62 5.03 25.71 -9.65
C LYS A 62 3.68 25.63 -8.91
N ASN A 63 2.69 25.01 -9.52
CA ASN A 63 1.30 24.98 -9.02
C ASN A 63 0.93 23.66 -8.34
N CYS A 64 1.57 22.57 -8.72
CA CYS A 64 1.22 21.23 -8.31
C CYS A 64 2.44 20.42 -7.86
N GLY A 65 2.32 19.71 -6.74
CA GLY A 65 3.26 18.68 -6.32
C GLY A 65 2.82 17.32 -6.83
N PHE A 66 3.78 16.42 -7.04
CA PHE A 66 3.52 15.05 -7.49
C PHE A 66 4.06 14.08 -6.44
N ILE A 67 3.24 13.11 -6.05
CA ILE A 67 3.59 12.03 -5.13
C ILE A 67 3.33 10.73 -5.87
N LEU A 68 4.36 9.91 -6.02
CA LEU A 68 4.27 8.60 -6.64
C LEU A 68 4.52 7.55 -5.57
N THR A 69 3.62 6.58 -5.43
CA THR A 69 3.85 5.39 -4.61
C THR A 69 4.15 4.20 -5.51
N CYS A 70 5.01 3.31 -5.08
CA CYS A 70 5.32 2.08 -5.82
C CYS A 70 5.81 1.00 -4.86
N ASN A 71 5.57 -0.25 -5.22
CA ASN A 71 6.15 -1.41 -4.54
C ASN A 71 7.50 -1.81 -5.16
N PHE A 72 7.66 -1.58 -6.46
CA PHE A 72 8.85 -1.97 -7.21
C PHE A 72 9.53 -0.74 -7.81
N ARG A 73 10.52 -0.21 -7.08
CA ARG A 73 11.29 0.96 -7.51
C ARG A 73 11.90 0.81 -8.90
N ASN A 74 12.38 -0.38 -9.24
CA ASN A 74 13.01 -0.68 -10.54
C ASN A 74 12.05 -0.64 -11.74
N ARG A 75 10.73 -0.56 -11.52
CA ARG A 75 9.74 -0.36 -12.57
C ARG A 75 9.47 1.11 -12.88
N ILE A 76 9.99 2.01 -12.05
CA ILE A 76 9.91 3.46 -12.30
C ILE A 76 11.15 3.86 -13.11
N ILE A 77 10.95 4.61 -14.20
CA ILE A 77 12.03 5.02 -15.08
C ILE A 77 12.98 6.01 -14.38
N GLU A 78 14.26 5.95 -14.70
CA GLU A 78 15.31 6.80 -14.12
C GLU A 78 15.03 8.31 -14.23
N PRO A 79 14.45 8.83 -15.33
CA PRO A 79 14.08 10.24 -15.42
C PRO A 79 13.07 10.73 -14.38
N LEU A 80 12.23 9.84 -13.81
CA LEU A 80 11.34 10.18 -12.71
C LEU A 80 12.08 10.16 -11.36
N HIS A 81 13.00 9.21 -11.17
CA HIS A 81 13.84 9.18 -9.98
C HIS A 81 14.66 10.45 -9.80
N SER A 82 15.19 11.01 -10.89
CA SER A 82 15.98 12.25 -10.84
C SER A 82 15.15 13.50 -10.51
N ARG A 83 13.82 13.44 -10.63
CA ARG A 83 12.90 14.56 -10.38
C ARG A 83 12.13 14.48 -9.08
N CYS A 84 12.14 13.31 -8.45
CA CYS A 84 11.42 13.04 -7.21
C CYS A 84 12.40 12.66 -6.10
N SER A 85 12.18 13.17 -4.91
CA SER A 85 12.89 12.67 -3.73
C SER A 85 12.35 11.29 -3.37
N THR A 86 13.22 10.29 -3.35
CA THR A 86 12.83 8.92 -3.01
C THR A 86 12.84 8.74 -1.49
N ILE A 87 11.71 8.30 -0.94
CA ILE A 87 11.56 7.91 0.45
C ILE A 87 11.26 6.42 0.48
N GLU A 88 12.14 5.64 1.12
CA GLU A 88 11.97 4.20 1.23
C GLU A 88 11.41 3.85 2.62
N PHE A 89 10.24 3.22 2.63
CA PHE A 89 9.59 2.75 3.85
C PHE A 89 10.13 1.37 4.22
N ARG A 90 11.22 1.34 4.98
CA ARG A 90 11.76 0.11 5.56
C ARG A 90 11.44 0.03 7.04
N ILE A 91 11.11 -1.16 7.49
CA ILE A 91 10.95 -1.44 8.93
C ILE A 91 12.31 -1.89 9.47
N PRO A 92 12.97 -1.08 10.32
CA PRO A 92 14.21 -1.46 10.98
C PRO A 92 14.02 -2.73 11.83
N ALA A 93 15.04 -3.57 11.90
CA ALA A 93 14.96 -4.87 12.58
C ALA A 93 14.61 -4.72 14.08
N ASP A 94 15.13 -3.69 14.72
CA ASP A 94 14.89 -3.34 16.13
C ASP A 94 13.44 -2.86 16.40
N GLN A 95 12.77 -2.32 15.40
CA GLN A 95 11.39 -1.83 15.53
C GLN A 95 10.32 -2.90 15.19
N LYS A 96 10.71 -4.00 14.55
CA LYS A 96 9.76 -5.07 14.19
C LYS A 96 8.95 -5.61 15.36
N PRO A 97 9.55 -5.93 16.54
CA PRO A 97 8.78 -6.43 17.67
C PRO A 97 7.75 -5.42 18.19
N ASN A 98 8.13 -4.13 18.28
CA ASN A 98 7.24 -3.08 18.77
C ASN A 98 6.05 -2.89 17.83
N LEU A 99 6.31 -2.81 16.51
CA LEU A 99 5.26 -2.72 15.49
C LEU A 99 4.32 -3.92 15.51
N ALA A 100 4.86 -5.13 15.74
CA ALA A 100 4.03 -6.33 15.84
C ALA A 100 3.13 -6.29 17.08
N MET A 101 3.63 -5.79 18.23
CA MET A 101 2.85 -5.59 19.43
C MET A 101 1.76 -4.52 19.27
N ASP A 102 2.09 -3.38 18.70
CA ASP A 102 1.13 -2.30 18.43
C ASP A 102 0.02 -2.79 17.52
N PHE A 103 0.38 -3.56 16.48
CA PHE A 103 -0.59 -4.14 15.58
C PHE A 103 -1.46 -5.21 16.25
N MET A 104 -0.88 -6.02 17.14
CA MET A 104 -1.64 -6.99 17.96
C MET A 104 -2.70 -6.28 18.80
N THR A 105 -2.32 -5.20 19.50
CA THR A 105 -3.25 -4.37 20.28
C THR A 105 -4.36 -3.81 19.40
N ARG A 106 -4.03 -3.36 18.17
CA ARG A 106 -5.03 -2.86 17.22
C ARG A 106 -5.99 -3.98 16.78
N CYS A 107 -5.49 -5.19 16.52
CA CYS A 107 -6.33 -6.34 16.17
C CYS A 107 -7.28 -6.69 17.33
N GLU A 108 -6.79 -6.71 18.57
CA GLU A 108 -7.61 -6.95 19.77
C GLU A 108 -8.72 -5.89 19.87
N THR A 109 -8.40 -4.61 19.72
CA THR A 109 -9.39 -3.53 19.73
C THR A 109 -10.49 -3.73 18.67
N ILE A 110 -10.11 -4.09 17.44
CA ILE A 110 -11.07 -4.33 16.35
C ILE A 110 -12.00 -5.50 16.69
N LEU A 111 -11.45 -6.59 17.22
CA LEU A 111 -12.25 -7.77 17.58
C LEU A 111 -13.19 -7.51 18.77
N ASP A 112 -12.73 -6.73 19.76
CA ASP A 112 -13.55 -6.30 20.89
C ASP A 112 -14.70 -5.38 20.44
N GLU A 113 -14.44 -4.42 19.56
CA GLU A 113 -15.46 -3.55 18.96
C GLU A 113 -16.53 -4.34 18.19
N GLN A 114 -16.15 -5.45 17.57
CA GLN A 114 -17.05 -6.34 16.84
C GLN A 114 -17.68 -7.44 17.73
N ASN A 115 -17.39 -7.47 19.03
CA ASN A 115 -17.85 -8.48 19.98
C ASN A 115 -17.49 -9.93 19.57
N ILE A 116 -16.33 -10.12 18.94
CA ILE A 116 -15.83 -11.43 18.52
C ILE A 116 -14.93 -11.98 19.62
N LYS A 117 -15.22 -13.19 20.10
CA LYS A 117 -14.34 -13.89 21.04
C LYS A 117 -13.10 -14.39 20.32
N TYR A 118 -11.93 -14.25 20.93
CA TYR A 118 -10.66 -14.65 20.32
C TYR A 118 -9.65 -15.20 21.34
N ASP A 119 -8.79 -16.10 20.87
CA ASP A 119 -7.57 -16.50 21.58
C ASP A 119 -6.39 -15.63 21.13
N LYS A 120 -5.76 -14.94 22.07
CA LYS A 120 -4.57 -14.10 21.84
C LYS A 120 -3.41 -14.86 21.19
N LYS A 121 -3.30 -16.17 21.42
CA LYS A 121 -2.27 -17.01 20.80
C LYS A 121 -2.45 -17.10 19.28
N VAL A 122 -3.71 -17.17 18.82
CA VAL A 122 -4.04 -17.21 17.38
C VAL A 122 -3.61 -15.92 16.71
N ILE A 123 -3.97 -14.76 17.29
CA ILE A 123 -3.60 -13.45 16.76
C ILE A 123 -2.06 -13.33 16.67
N ARG A 124 -1.35 -13.70 17.74
CA ARG A 124 0.12 -13.68 17.76
C ARG A 124 0.72 -14.56 16.67
N THR A 125 0.19 -15.76 16.47
CA THR A 125 0.67 -16.69 15.45
C THR A 125 0.43 -16.15 14.05
N LEU A 126 -0.74 -15.56 13.78
CA LEU A 126 -1.06 -14.93 12.49
C LEU A 126 -0.12 -13.76 12.20
N ILE A 127 0.11 -12.90 13.18
CA ILE A 127 1.04 -11.78 13.04
C ILE A 127 2.46 -12.30 12.77
N SER A 128 2.95 -13.27 13.54
CA SER A 128 4.29 -13.84 13.33
C SER A 128 4.46 -14.47 11.96
N LYS A 129 3.39 -15.06 11.40
CA LYS A 129 3.41 -15.74 10.11
C LYS A 129 3.39 -14.78 8.93
N PHE A 130 2.60 -13.71 9.01
CA PHE A 130 2.34 -12.83 7.87
C PHE A 130 3.01 -11.46 7.99
N PHE A 131 3.72 -11.17 9.07
CA PHE A 131 4.46 -9.92 9.22
C PHE A 131 5.41 -9.69 8.02
N PRO A 132 5.45 -8.51 7.41
CA PRO A 132 4.75 -7.27 7.75
C PRO A 132 3.43 -7.04 6.97
N ASP A 133 2.82 -8.09 6.40
CA ASP A 133 1.59 -7.98 5.61
C ASP A 133 0.35 -7.88 6.53
N TRP A 134 0.09 -6.67 7.03
CA TRP A 134 -1.04 -6.38 7.90
C TRP A 134 -2.39 -6.65 7.24
N ARG A 135 -2.51 -6.41 5.94
CA ARG A 135 -3.74 -6.65 5.18
C ARG A 135 -4.08 -8.15 5.20
N ARG A 136 -3.08 -9.00 5.00
CA ARG A 136 -3.27 -10.45 5.05
C ARG A 136 -3.69 -10.91 6.43
N VAL A 137 -3.08 -10.37 7.50
CA VAL A 137 -3.50 -10.70 8.88
C VAL A 137 -4.95 -10.34 9.11
N LEU A 138 -5.40 -9.13 8.73
CA LEU A 138 -6.78 -8.70 8.90
C LEU A 138 -7.77 -9.55 8.09
N ASN A 139 -7.42 -9.89 6.84
CA ASN A 139 -8.25 -10.78 6.02
C ASN A 139 -8.39 -12.18 6.64
N GLU A 140 -7.31 -12.74 7.19
CA GLU A 140 -7.36 -14.02 7.89
C GLU A 140 -8.21 -13.93 9.17
N LEU A 141 -8.06 -12.87 9.97
CA LEU A 141 -8.89 -12.64 11.13
C LEU A 141 -10.38 -12.53 10.76
N GLN A 142 -10.69 -11.78 9.70
CA GLN A 142 -12.05 -11.66 9.19
C GLN A 142 -12.61 -13.01 8.73
N ARG A 143 -11.81 -13.80 8.03
CA ARG A 143 -12.20 -15.15 7.60
C ARG A 143 -12.52 -16.07 8.78
N TYR A 144 -11.69 -16.06 9.82
CA TYR A 144 -11.89 -16.89 11.00
C TYR A 144 -13.03 -16.38 11.89
N SER A 145 -13.30 -15.08 11.90
CA SER A 145 -14.40 -14.51 12.67
C SER A 145 -15.79 -14.86 12.13
N ALA A 146 -15.88 -15.34 10.89
CA ALA A 146 -17.15 -15.75 10.27
C ALA A 146 -17.87 -16.88 11.03
N SER A 147 -17.14 -17.69 11.84
CA SER A 147 -17.70 -18.69 12.74
C SER A 147 -18.21 -18.11 14.09
N GLY A 148 -18.00 -16.81 14.33
CA GLY A 148 -18.36 -16.12 15.57
C GLY A 148 -17.31 -16.18 16.67
N GLU A 149 -16.30 -17.02 16.54
CA GLU A 149 -15.22 -17.19 17.53
C GLU A 149 -13.90 -17.57 16.83
N ILE A 150 -12.81 -16.99 17.30
CA ILE A 150 -11.45 -17.30 16.84
C ILE A 150 -10.76 -18.14 17.92
N ASP A 151 -10.86 -19.45 17.79
CA ASP A 151 -10.33 -20.41 18.77
C ASP A 151 -8.96 -21.00 18.37
N ALA A 152 -8.36 -21.74 19.31
CA ALA A 152 -7.06 -22.38 19.09
C ALA A 152 -7.10 -23.52 18.04
N GLY A 153 -8.26 -24.05 17.66
CA GLY A 153 -8.41 -25.06 16.60
C GLY A 153 -7.92 -24.55 15.23
N ILE A 154 -7.96 -23.23 15.03
CA ILE A 154 -7.44 -22.56 13.83
C ILE A 154 -5.93 -22.75 13.67
N LEU A 155 -5.18 -22.89 14.78
CA LEU A 155 -3.73 -23.10 14.75
C LEU A 155 -3.34 -24.39 14.02
N VAL A 156 -4.17 -25.43 14.09
CA VAL A 156 -3.96 -26.69 13.35
C VAL A 156 -4.02 -26.44 11.86
N ASN A 157 -5.01 -25.67 11.40
CA ASN A 157 -5.15 -25.31 9.98
C ASN A 157 -4.01 -24.41 9.51
N LEU A 158 -3.52 -23.52 10.36
CA LEU A 158 -2.37 -22.65 10.04
C LEU A 158 -1.06 -23.43 9.86
N SER A 159 -0.89 -24.56 10.58
CA SER A 159 0.28 -25.42 10.42
C SER A 159 0.23 -26.26 9.15
N LEU A 160 -0.96 -26.67 8.70
CA LEU A 160 -1.14 -27.47 7.48
C LEU A 160 -0.93 -26.65 6.19
N ILE A 161 -1.18 -25.36 6.20
CA ILE A 161 -0.96 -24.47 5.05
C ILE A 161 0.56 -24.35 4.73
N HIS A 162 1.45 -24.59 5.68
CA HIS A 162 2.89 -24.62 5.43
C HIS A 162 3.36 -25.76 4.51
N ILE A 163 2.55 -26.80 4.33
CA ILE A 163 2.92 -27.97 3.51
C ILE A 163 2.56 -27.76 2.03
N SER A 164 1.67 -26.82 1.69
CA SER A 164 1.10 -26.63 0.35
C SER A 164 1.53 -25.37 -0.40
N GLU A 165 2.24 -24.41 0.23
CA GLU A 165 2.77 -23.25 -0.52
C GLU A 165 4.19 -23.60 -1.04
N PRO A 166 4.37 -23.65 -2.39
CA PRO A 166 5.72 -23.73 -2.94
C PRO A 166 6.47 -22.44 -2.57
N THR A 167 7.62 -22.62 -1.92
CA THR A 167 8.59 -21.53 -1.69
C THR A 167 8.87 -20.82 -3.00
N ARG A 168 8.30 -19.62 -3.21
CA ARG A 168 8.76 -18.74 -4.29
C ARG A 168 10.13 -18.21 -3.90
N PRO A 169 11.18 -18.55 -4.64
CA PRO A 169 12.47 -17.91 -4.43
C PRO A 169 12.34 -16.44 -4.80
N TYR A 170 12.71 -15.58 -3.87
CA TYR A 170 12.96 -14.17 -4.16
C TYR A 170 14.24 -14.10 -5.00
N LEU A 171 14.08 -13.94 -6.31
CA LEU A 171 15.14 -13.50 -7.22
C LEU A 171 14.99 -11.99 -7.44
#